data_fb09715a961ab22a8b6c100f041ba837
#
_entry.id   fb09715a961ab22a8b6c100f041ba837
#
_cell.length_a   1.000
_cell.length_b   1.000
_cell.length_c   1.000
_cell.angle_alpha   90.00
_cell.angle_beta   90.00
_cell.angle_gamma   90.00
#
_symmetry.space_group_name_H-M   'P 1'
#
loop_
_entity.id
_entity.type
_entity.pdbx_description
1 polymer ?
#
loop_
_entity_poly.entity_id
_entity_poly.type
_entity_poly.pdbx_seq_one_letter_code
_entity_poly.pdbx_strand_id
1 'polypeptide(L)'
;MIDLSVRGLVKGFEQGNDILKGITFDVNAGERVGILGRNGCGKTTFFRILSGELQPDAGTVSIASGRRLGLISQIPVYPDGWTTEDVLREAHRQLYDMEARMNELTARMATDDSPALLAEYDRLSENFRRLGGYDMEHERNRVANGLDIPAAMRAQPFDSLSGGEKTRVNLARLILEDTDILLLDEP
;
A
#
# COMPACT_ATOMS: atom_id res chain seq x y z
N MET A 1 -0.76 19.76 8.77
CA MET A 1 -1.39 18.73 9.64
C MET A 1 -0.34 17.63 9.83
N ILE A 2 -0.15 17.15 11.06
CA ILE A 2 0.80 16.07 11.34
C ILE A 2 0.16 14.76 10.90
N ASP A 3 0.82 14.04 10.00
CA ASP A 3 0.37 12.71 9.52
C ASP A 3 1.02 11.58 10.29
N LEU A 4 2.27 11.75 10.73
CA LEU A 4 3.03 10.79 11.52
C LEU A 4 3.72 11.49 12.70
N SER A 5 3.61 10.93 13.89
CA SER A 5 4.27 11.43 15.10
C SER A 5 5.02 10.30 15.79
N VAL A 6 6.28 10.51 16.11
CA VAL A 6 7.15 9.59 16.85
C VAL A 6 7.61 10.27 18.12
N ARG A 7 7.47 9.60 19.27
CA ARG A 7 7.82 10.15 20.58
C ARG A 7 8.65 9.18 21.40
N GLY A 8 9.89 9.56 21.70
CA GLY A 8 10.77 8.85 22.62
C GLY A 8 11.05 7.40 22.22
N LEU A 9 11.14 7.08 20.92
CA LEU A 9 11.20 5.71 20.43
C LEU A 9 12.53 5.05 20.79
N VAL A 10 12.48 3.96 21.54
CA VAL A 10 13.63 3.14 21.95
C VAL A 10 13.46 1.71 21.46
N LYS A 11 14.55 1.12 20.96
CA LYS A 11 14.62 -0.29 20.58
C LYS A 11 16.03 -0.83 20.72
N GLY A 12 16.20 -1.93 21.46
CA GLY A 12 17.38 -2.77 21.54
C GLY A 12 17.05 -4.23 21.23
N PHE A 13 18.07 -5.02 20.90
CA PHE A 13 17.94 -6.48 20.72
C PHE A 13 18.71 -7.26 21.78
N GLU A 14 19.63 -6.59 22.50
CA GLU A 14 20.39 -7.14 23.61
C GLU A 14 20.33 -6.18 24.80
N GLN A 15 20.38 -6.70 26.03
CA GLN A 15 20.35 -5.87 27.22
C GLN A 15 21.49 -4.83 27.22
N GLY A 16 21.12 -3.56 27.29
CA GLY A 16 22.04 -2.44 27.34
C GLY A 16 22.58 -1.95 26.00
N ASN A 17 22.11 -2.50 24.89
CA ASN A 17 22.53 -2.06 23.54
C ASN A 17 21.33 -1.55 22.74
N ASP A 18 20.89 -0.33 23.06
CA ASP A 18 19.83 0.34 22.31
C ASP A 18 20.30 0.80 20.93
N ILE A 19 19.67 0.29 19.90
CA ILE A 19 19.89 0.71 18.51
C ILE A 19 19.17 2.03 18.24
N LEU A 20 17.92 2.16 18.72
CA LEU A 20 17.17 3.42 18.69
C LEU A 20 17.14 4.02 20.09
N LYS A 21 17.54 5.28 20.22
CA LYS A 21 17.84 5.92 21.53
C LYS A 21 16.96 7.15 21.76
N GLY A 22 15.61 6.96 21.85
CA GLY A 22 14.69 8.04 22.16
C GLY A 22 14.38 8.97 20.99
N ILE A 23 14.18 8.42 19.79
CA ILE A 23 13.85 9.19 18.60
C ILE A 23 12.52 9.90 18.74
N THR A 24 12.50 11.21 18.44
CA THR A 24 11.29 12.04 18.51
C THR A 24 11.26 13.01 17.33
N PHE A 25 10.21 12.97 16.51
CA PHE A 25 9.94 13.91 15.42
C PHE A 25 8.49 13.80 14.93
N ASP A 26 8.08 14.77 14.14
CA ASP A 26 6.80 14.80 13.44
C ASP A 26 7.02 14.91 11.93
N VAL A 27 6.11 14.33 11.16
CA VAL A 27 6.04 14.47 9.70
C VAL A 27 4.69 15.06 9.35
N ASN A 28 4.69 16.17 8.61
CA ASN A 28 3.48 16.83 8.16
C ASN A 28 3.04 16.31 6.79
N ALA A 29 1.75 16.51 6.50
CA ALA A 29 1.20 16.20 5.19
C ALA A 29 2.01 16.84 4.05
N GLY A 30 2.41 16.02 3.05
CA GLY A 30 3.22 16.44 1.92
C GLY A 30 4.71 16.67 2.21
N GLU A 31 5.16 16.44 3.45
CA GLU A 31 6.56 16.56 3.83
C GLU A 31 7.38 15.34 3.34
N ARG A 32 8.64 15.61 2.93
CA ARG A 32 9.60 14.57 2.56
C ARG A 32 10.74 14.57 3.58
N VAL A 33 10.94 13.44 4.25
CA VAL A 33 11.94 13.28 5.30
C VAL A 33 12.97 12.23 4.89
N GLY A 34 14.25 12.59 4.88
CA GLY A 34 15.37 11.67 4.66
C GLY A 34 15.94 11.15 5.97
N ILE A 35 16.04 9.82 6.12
CA ILE A 35 16.67 9.18 7.26
C ILE A 35 18.08 8.76 6.87
N LEU A 36 19.07 9.42 7.43
CA LEU A 36 20.48 9.19 7.13
C LEU A 36 21.17 8.43 8.28
N GLY A 37 22.02 7.48 7.94
CA GLY A 37 22.80 6.74 8.92
C GLY A 37 23.63 5.63 8.28
N ARG A 38 24.67 5.17 9.00
CA ARG A 38 25.53 4.06 8.56
C ARG A 38 24.74 2.75 8.46
N ASN A 39 25.25 1.78 7.70
CA ASN A 39 24.66 0.45 7.67
C ASN A 39 24.68 -0.16 9.08
N GLY A 40 23.58 -0.79 9.48
CA GLY A 40 23.41 -1.37 10.81
C GLY A 40 23.01 -0.39 11.91
N CYS A 41 22.84 0.91 11.64
CA CYS A 41 22.42 1.88 12.68
C CYS A 41 20.93 1.81 13.05
N GLY A 42 20.15 0.87 12.47
CA GLY A 42 18.75 0.65 12.82
C GLY A 42 17.71 1.28 11.91
N LYS A 43 18.06 1.75 10.70
CA LYS A 43 17.09 2.31 9.74
C LYS A 43 15.95 1.35 9.45
N THR A 44 16.25 0.13 9.03
CA THR A 44 15.27 -0.92 8.76
C THR A 44 14.45 -1.28 10.00
N THR A 45 15.10 -1.36 11.19
CA THR A 45 14.41 -1.57 12.48
C THR A 45 13.39 -0.46 12.74
N PHE A 46 13.79 0.79 12.50
CA PHE A 46 12.92 1.95 12.65
C PHE A 46 11.72 1.88 11.69
N PHE A 47 11.92 1.60 10.40
CA PHE A 47 10.83 1.43 9.44
C PHE A 47 9.87 0.30 9.82
N ARG A 48 10.37 -0.84 10.31
CA ARG A 48 9.54 -1.95 10.79
C ARG A 48 8.72 -1.60 12.04
N ILE A 49 9.19 -0.68 12.88
CA ILE A 49 8.40 -0.16 13.99
C ILE A 49 7.31 0.79 13.47
N LEU A 50 7.63 1.66 12.51
CA LEU A 50 6.65 2.57 11.90
C LEU A 50 5.53 1.80 11.19
N SER A 51 5.85 0.69 10.52
CA SER A 51 4.87 -0.17 9.85
C SER A 51 4.06 -1.05 10.83
N GLY A 52 4.45 -1.10 12.10
CA GLY A 52 3.81 -1.95 13.10
C GLY A 52 4.24 -3.42 13.10
N GLU A 53 5.21 -3.80 12.22
CA GLU A 53 5.77 -5.14 12.17
C GLU A 53 6.61 -5.49 13.40
N LEU A 54 7.17 -4.48 14.06
CA LEU A 54 7.99 -4.63 15.24
C LEU A 54 7.53 -3.67 16.34
N GLN A 55 7.41 -4.17 17.57
CA GLN A 55 7.06 -3.35 18.73
C GLN A 55 8.30 -2.64 19.28
N PRO A 56 8.22 -1.34 19.64
CA PRO A 56 9.27 -0.64 20.34
C PRO A 56 9.36 -1.10 21.81
N ASP A 57 10.52 -0.93 22.43
CA ASP A 57 10.70 -1.20 23.86
C ASP A 57 10.21 -0.03 24.72
N ALA A 58 10.27 1.19 24.18
CA ALA A 58 9.67 2.38 24.78
C ALA A 58 9.32 3.41 23.69
N GLY A 59 8.47 4.36 24.05
CA GLY A 59 7.98 5.40 23.15
C GLY A 59 6.74 4.99 22.38
N THR A 60 6.28 5.89 21.51
CA THR A 60 5.04 5.70 20.75
C THR A 60 5.19 6.18 19.31
N VAL A 61 4.50 5.50 18.41
CA VAL A 61 4.25 5.92 17.01
C VAL A 61 2.76 6.16 16.87
N SER A 62 2.40 7.30 16.32
CA SER A 62 1.01 7.67 16.06
C SER A 62 0.85 8.12 14.61
N ILE A 63 -0.07 7.49 13.90
CA ILE A 63 -0.47 7.86 12.53
C ILE A 63 -1.82 8.57 12.63
N ALA A 64 -2.00 9.66 11.90
CA ALA A 64 -3.26 10.39 11.88
C ALA A 64 -4.41 9.48 11.42
N SER A 65 -5.58 9.65 12.06
CA SER A 65 -6.75 8.80 11.76
C SER A 65 -7.12 8.87 10.28
N GLY A 66 -7.35 7.70 9.69
CA GLY A 66 -7.72 7.56 8.28
C GLY A 66 -6.54 7.60 7.31
N ARG A 67 -5.30 7.79 7.78
CA ARG A 67 -4.10 7.73 6.93
C ARG A 67 -3.61 6.30 6.77
N ARG A 68 -3.26 5.95 5.53
CA ARG A 68 -2.69 4.64 5.17
C ARG A 68 -1.18 4.76 5.01
N LEU A 69 -0.45 3.83 5.62
CA LEU A 69 1.01 3.74 5.55
C LEU A 69 1.40 2.56 4.67
N GLY A 70 2.29 2.79 3.71
CA GLY A 70 2.93 1.76 2.89
C GLY A 70 4.43 1.72 3.12
N LEU A 71 5.00 0.51 3.19
CA LEU A 71 6.44 0.30 3.37
C LEU A 71 7.01 -0.48 2.18
N ILE A 72 8.06 0.07 1.57
CA ILE A 72 8.92 -0.64 0.63
C ILE A 72 10.20 -1.06 1.37
N SER A 73 10.18 -2.22 2.00
CA SER A 73 11.39 -2.86 2.56
C SER A 73 11.52 -4.30 2.09
N GLN A 74 10.40 -4.93 1.81
CA GLN A 74 10.35 -6.30 1.33
C GLN A 74 9.30 -6.39 0.22
N ILE A 75 9.67 -7.06 -0.86
CA ILE A 75 8.74 -7.37 -1.93
C ILE A 75 7.81 -8.46 -1.39
N PRO A 76 6.47 -8.25 -1.37
CA PRO A 76 5.54 -9.28 -0.94
C PRO A 76 5.71 -10.56 -1.76
N VAL A 77 5.48 -11.70 -1.12
CA VAL A 77 5.38 -12.97 -1.84
C VAL A 77 3.98 -13.06 -2.43
N TYR A 78 3.92 -13.16 -3.73
CA TYR A 78 2.66 -13.33 -4.46
C TYR A 78 2.43 -14.81 -4.79
N PRO A 79 1.19 -15.22 -5.07
CA PRO A 79 0.89 -16.57 -5.51
C PRO A 79 1.67 -16.96 -6.78
N ASP A 80 2.09 -18.22 -6.87
CA ASP A 80 2.79 -18.74 -8.04
C ASP A 80 2.00 -18.48 -9.34
N GLY A 81 2.70 -18.02 -10.37
CA GLY A 81 2.13 -17.75 -11.68
C GLY A 81 1.47 -16.38 -11.83
N TRP A 82 1.44 -15.56 -10.78
CA TRP A 82 0.95 -14.19 -10.91
C TRP A 82 1.82 -13.42 -11.89
N THR A 83 1.15 -12.71 -12.80
CA THR A 83 1.79 -11.76 -13.71
C THR A 83 2.04 -10.43 -12.98
N THR A 84 2.89 -9.61 -13.56
CA THR A 84 3.07 -8.21 -13.11
C THR A 84 1.76 -7.44 -13.14
N GLU A 85 0.88 -7.72 -14.10
CA GLU A 85 -0.46 -7.11 -14.17
C GLU A 85 -1.33 -7.52 -12.98
N ASP A 86 -1.26 -8.78 -12.55
CA ASP A 86 -2.02 -9.26 -11.38
C ASP A 86 -1.58 -8.55 -10.10
N VAL A 87 -0.26 -8.32 -9.95
CA VAL A 87 0.29 -7.54 -8.83
C VAL A 87 -0.22 -6.10 -8.83
N LEU A 88 -0.28 -5.45 -9.99
CA LEU A 88 -0.82 -4.08 -10.10
C LEU A 88 -2.34 -4.03 -9.83
N ARG A 89 -3.08 -5.06 -10.23
CA ARG A 89 -4.53 -5.18 -9.98
C ARG A 89 -4.85 -5.39 -8.51
N GLU A 90 -3.94 -6.03 -7.77
CA GLU A 90 -4.13 -6.26 -6.32
C GLU A 90 -4.34 -4.96 -5.54
N ALA A 91 -3.74 -3.85 -5.97
CA ALA A 91 -3.97 -2.53 -5.40
C ALA A 91 -5.45 -2.10 -5.43
N HIS A 92 -6.20 -2.57 -6.41
CA HIS A 92 -7.62 -2.27 -6.60
C HIS A 92 -8.54 -3.47 -6.25
N ARG A 93 -8.05 -4.46 -5.49
CA ARG A 93 -8.81 -5.66 -5.15
C ARG A 93 -10.23 -5.35 -4.67
N GLN A 94 -10.36 -4.42 -3.74
CA GLN A 94 -11.66 -4.01 -3.22
C GLN A 94 -12.61 -3.51 -4.32
N LEU A 95 -12.09 -2.77 -5.30
CA LEU A 95 -12.89 -2.28 -6.42
C LEU A 95 -13.31 -3.41 -7.35
N TYR A 96 -12.42 -4.37 -7.63
CA TYR A 96 -12.79 -5.57 -8.41
C TYR A 96 -13.83 -6.44 -7.71
N ASP A 97 -13.73 -6.61 -6.38
CA ASP A 97 -14.73 -7.33 -5.60
C ASP A 97 -16.09 -6.62 -5.65
N MET A 98 -16.11 -5.28 -5.58
CA MET A 98 -17.31 -4.48 -5.74
C MET A 98 -17.92 -4.61 -7.14
N GLU A 99 -17.10 -4.55 -8.19
CA GLU A 99 -17.53 -4.72 -9.58
C GLU A 99 -18.13 -6.11 -9.81
N ALA A 100 -17.48 -7.16 -9.33
CA ALA A 100 -17.99 -8.52 -9.38
C ALA A 100 -19.35 -8.64 -8.68
N ARG A 101 -19.52 -8.04 -7.51
CA ARG A 101 -20.77 -8.03 -6.78
C ARG A 101 -21.87 -7.25 -7.52
N MET A 102 -21.53 -6.11 -8.14
CA MET A 102 -22.47 -5.35 -8.97
C MET A 102 -22.97 -6.18 -10.16
N ASN A 103 -22.06 -6.91 -10.82
CA ASN A 103 -22.40 -7.80 -11.93
C ASN A 103 -23.32 -8.95 -11.47
N GLU A 104 -23.06 -9.55 -10.31
CA GLU A 104 -23.93 -10.57 -9.71
C GLU A 104 -25.34 -10.02 -9.43
N LEU A 105 -25.42 -8.84 -8.81
CA LEU A 105 -26.68 -8.19 -8.53
C LEU A 105 -27.46 -7.88 -9.81
N THR A 106 -26.78 -7.38 -10.84
CA THR A 106 -27.40 -7.12 -12.16
C THR A 106 -27.98 -8.40 -12.77
N ALA A 107 -27.25 -9.51 -12.70
CA ALA A 107 -27.75 -10.80 -13.20
C ALA A 107 -28.98 -11.28 -12.41
N ARG A 108 -29.01 -11.09 -11.10
CA ARG A 108 -30.18 -11.44 -10.25
C ARG A 108 -31.37 -10.56 -10.53
N MET A 109 -31.18 -9.26 -10.73
CA MET A 109 -32.24 -8.30 -11.06
C MET A 109 -32.93 -8.59 -12.40
N ALA A 110 -32.30 -9.36 -13.29
CA ALA A 110 -32.94 -9.83 -14.52
C ALA A 110 -34.13 -10.78 -14.27
N THR A 111 -34.22 -11.40 -13.08
CA THR A 111 -35.27 -12.38 -12.72
C THR A 111 -35.98 -12.05 -11.41
N ASP A 112 -35.53 -11.07 -10.67
CA ASP A 112 -36.06 -10.69 -9.35
C ASP A 112 -36.08 -9.16 -9.21
N ASP A 113 -37.27 -8.58 -9.26
CA ASP A 113 -37.56 -7.14 -9.15
C ASP A 113 -37.56 -6.64 -7.68
N SER A 114 -36.92 -7.35 -6.77
CA SER A 114 -36.91 -7.02 -5.35
C SER A 114 -36.32 -5.62 -5.09
N PRO A 115 -37.06 -4.72 -4.40
CA PRO A 115 -36.51 -3.38 -4.02
C PRO A 115 -35.25 -3.47 -3.20
N ALA A 116 -35.01 -4.56 -2.47
CA ALA A 116 -33.81 -4.76 -1.67
C ALA A 116 -32.57 -4.97 -2.54
N LEU A 117 -32.70 -5.69 -3.68
CA LEU A 117 -31.60 -5.86 -4.63
C LEU A 117 -31.22 -4.54 -5.28
N LEU A 118 -32.23 -3.74 -5.69
CA LEU A 118 -31.99 -2.43 -6.26
C LEU A 118 -31.26 -1.50 -5.27
N ALA A 119 -31.73 -1.45 -4.02
CA ALA A 119 -31.10 -0.63 -2.98
C ALA A 119 -29.65 -1.08 -2.66
N GLU A 120 -29.36 -2.38 -2.72
CA GLU A 120 -28.00 -2.90 -2.54
C GLU A 120 -27.10 -2.47 -3.71
N TYR A 121 -27.59 -2.60 -4.95
CA TYR A 121 -26.87 -2.18 -6.15
C TYR A 121 -26.56 -0.68 -6.14
N ASP A 122 -27.56 0.17 -5.85
CA ASP A 122 -27.40 1.62 -5.83
C ASP A 122 -26.35 2.05 -4.81
N ARG A 123 -26.40 1.48 -3.60
CA ARG A 123 -25.40 1.76 -2.56
C ARG A 123 -23.99 1.33 -2.98
N LEU A 124 -23.87 0.16 -3.61
CA LEU A 124 -22.59 -0.39 -4.04
C LEU A 124 -22.02 0.42 -5.21
N SER A 125 -22.86 0.78 -6.18
CA SER A 125 -22.50 1.60 -7.34
C SER A 125 -22.05 2.99 -6.94
N GLU A 126 -22.75 3.64 -5.99
CA GLU A 126 -22.35 4.94 -5.45
C GLU A 126 -20.98 4.87 -4.74
N ASN A 127 -20.74 3.80 -3.97
CA ASN A 127 -19.46 3.57 -3.29
C ASN A 127 -18.34 3.30 -4.29
N PHE A 128 -18.59 2.47 -5.30
CA PHE A 128 -17.65 2.18 -6.38
C PHE A 128 -17.24 3.45 -7.13
N ARG A 129 -18.22 4.29 -7.48
CA ARG A 129 -17.97 5.60 -8.12
C ARG A 129 -17.15 6.51 -7.22
N ARG A 130 -17.50 6.63 -5.93
CA ARG A 130 -16.81 7.49 -4.96
C ARG A 130 -15.34 7.09 -4.76
N LEU A 131 -15.04 5.79 -4.86
CA LEU A 131 -13.69 5.25 -4.74
C LEU A 131 -12.91 5.22 -6.07
N GLY A 132 -13.47 5.82 -7.15
CA GLY A 132 -12.79 5.91 -8.45
C GLY A 132 -12.79 4.61 -9.25
N GLY A 133 -13.74 3.69 -9.00
CA GLY A 133 -13.78 2.38 -9.64
C GLY A 133 -13.84 2.44 -11.16
N TYR A 134 -14.50 3.44 -11.74
CA TYR A 134 -14.58 3.62 -13.20
C TYR A 134 -13.27 4.10 -13.82
N ASP A 135 -12.35 4.67 -13.03
CA ASP A 135 -11.06 5.20 -13.49
C ASP A 135 -9.89 4.28 -13.15
N MET A 136 -10.10 3.16 -12.44
CA MET A 136 -9.04 2.28 -11.92
C MET A 136 -8.09 1.75 -13.02
N GLU A 137 -8.60 1.46 -14.22
CA GLU A 137 -7.76 1.00 -15.34
C GLU A 137 -6.89 2.13 -15.91
N HIS A 138 -7.49 3.32 -16.04
CA HIS A 138 -6.77 4.50 -16.50
C HIS A 138 -5.65 4.86 -15.52
N GLU A 139 -5.95 4.87 -14.24
CA GLU A 139 -4.99 5.15 -13.17
C GLU A 139 -3.85 4.13 -13.15
N ARG A 140 -4.17 2.84 -13.25
CA ARG A 140 -3.16 1.77 -13.35
C ARG A 140 -2.24 1.96 -14.55
N ASN A 141 -2.79 2.28 -15.71
CA ASN A 141 -2.01 2.53 -16.92
C ASN A 141 -1.12 3.77 -16.76
N ARG A 142 -1.64 4.83 -16.16
CA ARG A 142 -0.90 6.08 -15.90
C ARG A 142 0.29 5.83 -14.98
N VAL A 143 0.09 5.13 -13.87
CA VAL A 143 1.14 4.83 -12.88
C VAL A 143 2.18 3.87 -13.49
N ALA A 144 1.74 2.80 -14.17
CA ALA A 144 2.64 1.86 -14.83
C ALA A 144 3.55 2.54 -15.86
N ASN A 145 2.98 3.42 -16.70
CA ASN A 145 3.76 4.19 -17.68
C ASN A 145 4.74 5.16 -16.99
N GLY A 146 4.31 5.83 -15.92
CA GLY A 146 5.16 6.75 -15.15
C GLY A 146 6.37 6.08 -14.46
N LEU A 147 6.30 4.78 -14.25
CA LEU A 147 7.36 3.97 -13.65
C LEU A 147 8.06 3.04 -14.64
N ASP A 148 7.94 3.29 -15.95
CA ASP A 148 8.56 2.46 -17.00
C ASP A 148 8.22 0.96 -16.86
N ILE A 149 6.94 0.63 -16.65
CA ILE A 149 6.42 -0.73 -16.63
C ILE A 149 5.62 -0.96 -17.93
N PRO A 150 6.29 -1.32 -19.04
CA PRO A 150 5.65 -1.47 -20.35
C PRO A 150 4.70 -2.67 -20.38
N ALA A 151 3.79 -2.70 -21.37
CA ALA A 151 2.81 -3.78 -21.54
C ALA A 151 3.47 -5.18 -21.64
N ALA A 152 4.65 -5.27 -22.27
CA ALA A 152 5.40 -6.52 -22.36
C ALA A 152 5.86 -7.04 -20.98
N MET A 153 6.27 -6.15 -20.07
CA MET A 153 6.63 -6.50 -18.70
C MET A 153 5.38 -6.89 -17.89
N ARG A 154 4.25 -6.22 -18.11
CA ARG A 154 2.99 -6.49 -17.39
C ARG A 154 2.47 -7.91 -17.64
N ALA A 155 2.73 -8.46 -18.83
CA ALA A 155 2.36 -9.83 -19.18
C ALA A 155 3.31 -10.91 -18.64
N GLN A 156 4.50 -10.52 -18.13
CA GLN A 156 5.48 -11.47 -17.59
C GLN A 156 5.10 -11.95 -16.18
N PRO A 157 5.46 -13.20 -15.82
CA PRO A 157 5.38 -13.67 -14.44
C PRO A 157 6.20 -12.75 -13.53
N PHE A 158 5.60 -12.30 -12.42
CA PHE A 158 6.26 -11.40 -11.48
C PHE A 158 7.59 -11.98 -10.96
N ASP A 159 7.64 -13.29 -10.72
CA ASP A 159 8.84 -13.95 -10.20
C ASP A 159 10.01 -13.92 -11.18
N SER A 160 9.75 -13.78 -12.49
CA SER A 160 10.78 -13.71 -13.53
C SER A 160 11.48 -12.34 -13.62
N LEU A 161 10.94 -11.32 -12.97
CA LEU A 161 11.48 -9.97 -12.98
C LEU A 161 12.78 -9.88 -12.15
N SER A 162 13.68 -8.98 -12.58
CA SER A 162 14.85 -8.59 -11.79
C SER A 162 14.44 -7.87 -10.48
N GLY A 163 15.35 -7.82 -9.50
CA GLY A 163 15.09 -7.13 -8.23
C GLY A 163 14.64 -5.69 -8.39
N GLY A 164 15.28 -4.92 -9.28
CA GLY A 164 14.92 -3.54 -9.57
C GLY A 164 13.54 -3.40 -10.24
N GLU A 165 13.19 -4.32 -11.15
CA GLU A 165 11.86 -4.34 -11.76
C GLU A 165 10.78 -4.68 -10.73
N LYS A 166 11.02 -5.66 -9.87
CA LYS A 166 10.12 -6.00 -8.75
C LYS A 166 9.90 -4.82 -7.82
N THR A 167 10.96 -4.07 -7.49
CA THR A 167 10.85 -2.86 -6.67
C THR A 167 9.99 -1.81 -7.36
N ARG A 168 10.17 -1.56 -8.67
CA ARG A 168 9.33 -0.62 -9.44
C ARG A 168 7.86 -1.02 -9.46
N VAL A 169 7.58 -2.30 -9.68
CA VAL A 169 6.20 -2.83 -9.68
C VAL A 169 5.56 -2.70 -8.31
N ASN A 170 6.29 -3.00 -7.24
CA ASN A 170 5.80 -2.84 -5.87
C ASN A 170 5.55 -1.36 -5.52
N LEU A 171 6.41 -0.45 -5.99
CA LEU A 171 6.19 0.99 -5.86
C LEU A 171 4.91 1.43 -6.60
N ALA A 172 4.70 0.94 -7.83
CA ALA A 172 3.48 1.21 -8.59
C ALA A 172 2.23 0.75 -7.82
N ARG A 173 2.26 -0.46 -7.26
CA ARG A 173 1.17 -1.00 -6.45
C ARG A 173 0.84 -0.10 -5.26
N LEU A 174 1.84 0.31 -4.50
CA LEU A 174 1.64 1.18 -3.33
C LEU A 174 1.10 2.58 -3.71
N ILE A 175 1.51 3.12 -4.86
CA ILE A 175 0.94 4.38 -5.37
C ILE A 175 -0.55 4.18 -5.73
N LEU A 176 -0.90 3.04 -6.36
CA LEU A 176 -2.26 2.69 -6.72
C LEU A 176 -3.17 2.42 -5.51
N GLU A 177 -2.60 1.95 -4.40
CA GLU A 177 -3.32 1.79 -3.12
C GLU A 177 -3.66 3.14 -2.46
N ASP A 178 -3.27 4.27 -3.07
CA ASP A 178 -3.49 5.62 -2.55
C ASP A 178 -2.96 5.75 -1.12
N THR A 179 -1.68 5.38 -0.96
CA THR A 179 -0.98 5.41 0.33
C THR A 179 -0.67 6.85 0.71
N ASP A 180 -1.09 7.29 1.90
CA ASP A 180 -0.86 8.66 2.39
C ASP A 180 0.57 8.88 2.88
N ILE A 181 1.17 7.85 3.49
CA ILE A 181 2.54 7.86 4.03
C ILE A 181 3.32 6.73 3.39
N LEU A 182 4.34 7.05 2.63
CA LEU A 182 5.18 6.08 1.95
C LEU A 182 6.56 6.01 2.63
N LEU A 183 6.90 4.83 3.13
CA LEU A 183 8.22 4.53 3.70
C LEU A 183 9.07 3.80 2.65
N LEU A 184 10.26 4.35 2.34
CA LEU A 184 11.20 3.78 1.38
C LEU A 184 12.46 3.36 2.11
N ASP A 185 12.72 2.06 2.23
CA ASP A 185 13.94 1.51 2.84
C ASP A 185 14.86 1.01 1.72
N GLU A 186 15.89 1.78 1.39
CA GLU A 186 16.89 1.51 0.32
C GLU A 186 16.22 1.13 -1.03
N PRO A 187 15.40 2.05 -1.62
CA PRO A 187 14.64 1.79 -2.83
C PRO A 187 15.52 1.67 -4.09
#